data_8b91ef1ee4ca8883817a32c6e9339a70
#
_entry.id   8b91ef1ee4ca8883817a32c6e9339a70
#
_cell.length_a   1.000
_cell.length_b   1.000
_cell.length_c   1.000
_cell.angle_alpha   90.00
_cell.angle_beta   90.00
_cell.angle_gamma   90.00
#
_symmetry.space_group_name_H-M   'P 1'
#
loop_
_entity.id
_entity.type
_entity.pdbx_description
1 polymer ?
#
loop_
_entity_poly.entity_id
_entity_poly.type
_entity_poly.pdbx_seq_one_letter_code
_entity_poly.pdbx_strand_id
1 'polypeptide(L)'
;MFRILTILIISFNITYSQDYYLYVAAESDDTVSLLKFDGNNLSEKERIVVGSYPTENEGPHGLTVDPNGKYWYLTLAHGNPFGKLIKYSTETNEVVDETTLGLFPASMQISSVTGFLYCVNFNLHGDMKPSSVSVVDPETMTEITRIKTGSMPHGSRITSDGLKQYSVAMMSGELFEIDALSLEVSRILDLEDHSKMDHSKMEHSNMDHSEMKHSNVKPTWVIPHPNKNIIYIAGNGSDEIIEVDSDSWKVSKRIKTGKGPYNVEISPDGKYMIATLKSIGSTGIWDLDSGKLLSEVKNSTSVSHGIAISPDSKYAFVSVEGIGGEPGIVDVIDIKSQTLIDNVEIGKQAGGIAFWKMEI
;
A
#
# COMPACT_ATOMS: atom_id res chain seq x y z
N MET A 1 21.66 38.49 58.99
CA MET A 1 21.52 38.79 57.55
C MET A 1 21.75 37.47 56.82
N PHE A 2 20.66 36.69 56.55
CA PHE A 2 20.73 35.41 55.90
C PHE A 2 20.62 35.65 54.37
N ARG A 3 21.65 35.23 53.62
CA ARG A 3 21.60 35.23 52.15
C ARG A 3 20.94 33.92 51.69
N ILE A 4 19.77 34.01 51.07
CA ILE A 4 19.10 32.90 50.41
C ILE A 4 19.79 32.69 49.04
N LEU A 5 20.46 31.53 48.89
CA LEU A 5 21.03 31.11 47.62
C LEU A 5 19.91 30.42 46.79
N THR A 6 19.41 31.10 45.79
CA THR A 6 18.43 30.51 44.84
C THR A 6 19.20 29.65 43.82
N ILE A 7 19.08 28.33 43.93
CA ILE A 7 19.64 27.38 42.95
C ILE A 7 18.63 27.30 41.80
N LEU A 8 19.03 27.79 40.63
CA LEU A 8 18.27 27.65 39.40
C LEU A 8 18.53 26.24 38.81
N ILE A 9 17.60 25.32 38.98
CA ILE A 9 17.68 23.98 38.35
C ILE A 9 17.23 24.15 36.90
N ILE A 10 18.19 24.18 35.96
CA ILE A 10 17.94 24.09 34.53
C ILE A 10 17.76 22.61 34.19
N SER A 11 16.52 22.16 34.03
CA SER A 11 16.23 20.84 33.48
C SER A 11 16.45 20.88 31.98
N PHE A 12 17.53 20.26 31.52
CA PHE A 12 17.69 19.94 30.10
C PHE A 12 16.72 18.79 29.77
N ASN A 13 15.65 19.08 29.06
CA ASN A 13 14.90 18.06 28.39
C ASN A 13 15.73 17.57 27.19
N ILE A 14 16.39 16.43 27.34
CA ILE A 14 17.01 15.70 26.24
C ILE A 14 15.83 15.10 25.45
N THR A 15 15.40 15.77 24.41
CA THR A 15 14.53 15.18 23.41
C THR A 15 15.39 14.27 22.56
N TYR A 16 15.30 12.97 22.78
CA TYR A 16 15.86 12.00 21.84
C TYR A 16 15.12 12.17 20.52
N SER A 17 15.85 12.41 19.44
CA SER A 17 15.31 12.37 18.08
C SER A 17 14.95 10.93 17.77
N GLN A 18 13.77 10.73 17.21
CA GLN A 18 13.31 9.42 16.81
C GLN A 18 13.64 9.22 15.33
N ASP A 19 14.29 8.11 15.02
CA ASP A 19 14.66 7.73 13.66
C ASP A 19 13.61 6.76 13.07
N TYR A 20 13.22 7.00 11.83
CA TYR A 20 12.24 6.20 11.08
C TYR A 20 12.91 5.64 9.84
N TYR A 21 12.79 4.33 9.63
CA TYR A 21 13.41 3.65 8.49
C TYR A 21 12.35 3.00 7.61
N LEU A 22 12.55 3.09 6.30
CA LEU A 22 11.62 2.55 5.30
C LEU A 22 12.36 2.11 4.04
N TYR A 23 11.77 1.14 3.32
CA TYR A 23 12.22 0.72 2.00
C TYR A 23 11.26 1.24 0.94
N VAL A 24 11.79 1.70 -0.20
CA VAL A 24 11.00 2.21 -1.33
C VAL A 24 11.55 1.65 -2.64
N ALA A 25 10.67 1.03 -3.43
CA ALA A 25 11.02 0.48 -4.74
C ALA A 25 10.98 1.57 -5.83
N ALA A 26 11.96 1.54 -6.72
CA ALA A 26 12.05 2.35 -7.92
C ALA A 26 11.97 1.43 -9.15
N GLU A 27 10.76 1.27 -9.69
CA GLU A 27 10.38 0.24 -10.66
C GLU A 27 11.17 0.33 -11.97
N SER A 28 11.43 1.56 -12.46
CA SER A 28 12.15 1.76 -13.73
C SER A 28 13.68 1.71 -13.63
N ASP A 29 14.24 1.67 -12.43
CA ASP A 29 15.70 1.65 -12.23
C ASP A 29 16.19 0.33 -11.58
N ASP A 30 15.31 -0.64 -11.36
CA ASP A 30 15.60 -1.90 -10.66
C ASP A 30 16.37 -1.71 -9.34
N THR A 31 15.92 -0.74 -8.54
CA THR A 31 16.51 -0.43 -7.24
C THR A 31 15.48 -0.35 -6.12
N VAL A 32 15.96 -0.55 -4.91
CA VAL A 32 15.23 -0.26 -3.67
C VAL A 32 16.08 0.69 -2.84
N SER A 33 15.49 1.79 -2.39
CA SER A 33 16.14 2.75 -1.50
C SER A 33 15.80 2.43 -0.04
N LEU A 34 16.81 2.27 0.81
CA LEU A 34 16.67 2.32 2.27
C LEU A 34 16.78 3.77 2.71
N LEU A 35 15.69 4.31 3.26
CA LEU A 35 15.59 5.68 3.71
C LEU A 35 15.58 5.77 5.23
N LYS A 36 16.11 6.91 5.73
CA LYS A 36 16.05 7.30 7.14
C LYS A 36 15.50 8.71 7.26
N PHE A 37 14.50 8.90 8.11
CA PHE A 37 14.00 10.19 8.54
C PHE A 37 14.29 10.40 10.03
N ASP A 38 14.96 11.49 10.40
CA ASP A 38 15.39 11.77 11.78
C ASP A 38 14.43 12.69 12.56
N GLY A 39 13.22 12.89 12.00
CA GLY A 39 12.24 13.83 12.53
C GLY A 39 12.34 15.23 11.89
N ASN A 40 13.40 15.53 11.15
CA ASN A 40 13.59 16.78 10.42
C ASN A 40 14.02 16.57 8.96
N ASN A 41 14.92 15.61 8.73
CA ASN A 41 15.52 15.38 7.41
C ASN A 41 15.33 13.93 6.97
N LEU A 42 14.85 13.74 5.74
CA LEU A 42 14.80 12.45 5.06
C LEU A 42 16.07 12.26 4.21
N SER A 43 16.70 11.12 4.31
CA SER A 43 17.93 10.82 3.56
C SER A 43 17.95 9.38 3.09
N GLU A 44 18.45 9.16 1.87
CA GLU A 44 18.78 7.84 1.35
C GLU A 44 20.07 7.34 2.03
N LYS A 45 19.96 6.20 2.72
CA LYS A 45 21.11 5.56 3.41
C LYS A 45 21.81 4.58 2.49
N GLU A 46 21.05 3.89 1.66
CA GLU A 46 21.55 2.90 0.74
C GLU A 46 20.61 2.79 -0.46
N ARG A 47 21.19 2.60 -1.66
CA ARG A 47 20.48 2.23 -2.87
C ARG A 47 20.87 0.82 -3.27
N ILE A 48 19.94 -0.11 -3.14
CA ILE A 48 20.12 -1.53 -3.33
C ILE A 48 19.73 -1.87 -4.78
N VAL A 49 20.65 -2.41 -5.56
CA VAL A 49 20.35 -2.93 -6.91
C VAL A 49 19.69 -4.30 -6.73
N VAL A 50 18.50 -4.48 -7.29
CA VAL A 50 17.68 -5.68 -7.08
C VAL A 50 17.43 -6.49 -8.35
N GLY A 51 17.65 -5.91 -9.54
CA GLY A 51 17.58 -6.60 -10.82
C GLY A 51 18.79 -7.51 -11.04
N SER A 52 18.56 -8.65 -11.68
CA SER A 52 19.60 -9.63 -12.02
C SER A 52 20.11 -9.48 -13.46
N TYR A 53 19.30 -8.90 -14.36
CA TYR A 53 19.58 -8.78 -15.78
C TYR A 53 19.87 -7.34 -16.19
N PRO A 54 21.14 -6.99 -16.58
CA PRO A 54 21.53 -5.60 -16.86
C PRO A 54 20.81 -4.97 -18.05
N THR A 55 20.16 -5.76 -18.88
CA THR A 55 19.50 -5.31 -20.14
C THR A 55 17.97 -5.36 -20.08
N GLU A 56 17.42 -5.80 -18.97
CA GLU A 56 15.99 -5.95 -18.76
C GLU A 56 15.58 -5.15 -17.54
N ASN A 57 14.40 -4.53 -17.58
CA ASN A 57 13.77 -3.97 -16.41
C ASN A 57 12.90 -5.04 -15.77
N GLU A 58 13.28 -5.51 -14.57
CA GLU A 58 12.59 -6.56 -13.84
C GLU A 58 11.46 -6.01 -12.93
N GLY A 59 11.43 -4.70 -12.74
CA GLY A 59 10.35 -3.94 -12.12
C GLY A 59 10.10 -4.29 -10.65
N PRO A 60 10.93 -3.84 -9.72
CA PRO A 60 10.64 -3.95 -8.29
C PRO A 60 9.36 -3.17 -7.96
N HIS A 61 8.33 -3.86 -7.42
CA HIS A 61 7.00 -3.27 -7.30
C HIS A 61 6.45 -3.33 -5.86
N GLY A 62 6.08 -4.52 -5.38
CA GLY A 62 5.55 -4.68 -4.03
C GLY A 62 6.63 -4.84 -2.97
N LEU A 63 6.44 -4.23 -1.81
CA LEU A 63 7.34 -4.31 -0.66
C LEU A 63 6.56 -4.67 0.61
N THR A 64 7.18 -5.49 1.47
CA THR A 64 6.76 -5.68 2.86
C THR A 64 7.95 -6.02 3.74
N VAL A 65 7.83 -5.78 5.03
CA VAL A 65 8.81 -6.21 6.04
C VAL A 65 8.12 -7.21 6.95
N ASP A 66 8.83 -8.24 7.39
CA ASP A 66 8.26 -9.22 8.29
C ASP A 66 7.95 -8.62 9.68
N PRO A 67 7.02 -9.19 10.45
CA PRO A 67 6.60 -8.62 11.75
C PRO A 67 7.71 -8.49 12.78
N ASN A 68 8.82 -9.26 12.64
CA ASN A 68 9.96 -9.19 13.55
C ASN A 68 11.10 -8.28 13.04
N GLY A 69 10.94 -7.70 11.84
CA GLY A 69 11.87 -6.74 11.24
C GLY A 69 13.20 -7.33 10.76
N LYS A 70 13.33 -8.66 10.64
CA LYS A 70 14.58 -9.34 10.23
C LYS A 70 14.74 -9.47 8.73
N TYR A 71 13.62 -9.52 7.99
CA TYR A 71 13.59 -9.70 6.55
C TYR A 71 12.67 -8.69 5.91
N TRP A 72 13.03 -8.26 4.71
CA TRP A 72 12.12 -7.57 3.82
C TRP A 72 11.94 -8.35 2.52
N TYR A 73 10.80 -8.17 1.89
CA TYR A 73 10.38 -8.93 0.73
C TYR A 73 10.03 -7.98 -0.40
N LEU A 74 10.42 -8.36 -1.61
CA LEU A 74 10.24 -7.58 -2.82
C LEU A 74 9.65 -8.45 -3.92
N THR A 75 8.68 -7.92 -4.68
CA THR A 75 8.31 -8.51 -5.95
C THR A 75 9.10 -7.88 -7.09
N LEU A 76 9.65 -8.72 -7.99
CA LEU A 76 10.07 -8.32 -9.32
C LEU A 76 8.93 -8.67 -10.28
N ALA A 77 8.23 -7.63 -10.76
CA ALA A 77 6.90 -7.80 -11.36
C ALA A 77 6.93 -8.12 -12.86
N HIS A 78 7.94 -7.62 -13.59
CA HIS A 78 8.00 -7.68 -15.06
C HIS A 78 8.54 -9.00 -15.61
N GLY A 79 8.79 -10.01 -14.78
CA GLY A 79 9.29 -11.32 -15.21
C GLY A 79 8.39 -11.95 -16.28
N ASN A 80 9.01 -12.57 -17.29
CA ASN A 80 8.30 -13.20 -18.39
C ASN A 80 8.59 -14.71 -18.40
N PRO A 81 7.59 -15.60 -18.25
CA PRO A 81 6.16 -15.30 -18.12
C PRO A 81 5.71 -14.96 -16.69
N PHE A 82 6.56 -15.17 -15.67
CA PHE A 82 6.20 -15.06 -14.26
C PHE A 82 7.17 -14.14 -13.54
N GLY A 83 6.64 -13.39 -12.56
CA GLY A 83 7.46 -12.59 -11.68
C GLY A 83 8.00 -13.38 -10.48
N LYS A 84 8.83 -12.72 -9.69
CA LYS A 84 9.49 -13.31 -8.52
C LYS A 84 9.08 -12.61 -7.23
N LEU A 85 9.14 -13.35 -6.14
CA LEU A 85 9.20 -12.85 -4.78
C LEU A 85 10.60 -13.15 -4.23
N ILE A 86 11.28 -12.12 -3.74
CA ILE A 86 12.65 -12.24 -3.21
C ILE A 86 12.64 -11.83 -1.75
N LYS A 87 13.33 -12.60 -0.93
CA LYS A 87 13.56 -12.37 0.50
C LYS A 87 14.96 -11.81 0.72
N TYR A 88 15.05 -10.70 1.42
CA TYR A 88 16.30 -10.02 1.78
C TYR A 88 16.49 -9.97 3.30
N SER A 89 17.73 -9.99 3.77
CA SER A 89 18.07 -9.68 5.15
C SER A 89 18.01 -8.18 5.39
N THR A 90 17.38 -7.71 6.48
CA THR A 90 17.43 -6.30 6.88
C THR A 90 18.78 -5.88 7.47
N GLU A 91 19.62 -6.84 7.88
CA GLU A 91 20.94 -6.58 8.43
C GLU A 91 21.97 -6.26 7.32
N THR A 92 21.92 -6.99 6.19
CA THR A 92 22.92 -6.89 5.12
C THR A 92 22.37 -6.37 3.81
N ASN A 93 21.05 -6.32 3.65
CA ASN A 93 20.34 -6.06 2.39
C ASN A 93 20.70 -7.06 1.25
N GLU A 94 21.24 -8.20 1.61
CA GLU A 94 21.53 -9.27 0.65
C GLU A 94 20.36 -10.23 0.49
N VAL A 95 20.27 -10.85 -0.70
CA VAL A 95 19.27 -11.89 -1.00
C VAL A 95 19.51 -13.11 -0.10
N VAL A 96 18.45 -13.57 0.54
CA VAL A 96 18.43 -14.78 1.35
C VAL A 96 17.84 -15.94 0.58
N ASP A 97 16.72 -15.71 -0.15
CA ASP A 97 16.01 -16.74 -0.91
C ASP A 97 15.04 -16.10 -1.90
N GLU A 98 14.52 -16.87 -2.86
CA GLU A 98 13.54 -16.40 -3.85
C GLU A 98 12.56 -17.50 -4.26
N THR A 99 11.39 -17.11 -4.75
CA THR A 99 10.41 -18.00 -5.37
C THR A 99 9.71 -17.34 -6.55
N THR A 100 9.25 -18.16 -7.51
CA THR A 100 8.46 -17.69 -8.65
C THR A 100 6.99 -17.67 -8.27
N LEU A 101 6.30 -16.56 -8.57
CA LEU A 101 4.86 -16.41 -8.35
C LEU A 101 4.09 -16.37 -9.68
N GLY A 102 2.90 -15.74 -9.69
CA GLY A 102 2.11 -15.55 -10.89
C GLY A 102 2.61 -14.40 -11.78
N LEU A 103 1.76 -13.98 -12.72
CA LEU A 103 2.04 -12.84 -13.59
C LEU A 103 1.90 -11.54 -12.81
N PHE A 104 2.94 -10.71 -12.87
CA PHE A 104 3.04 -9.41 -12.24
C PHE A 104 2.66 -9.45 -10.74
N PRO A 105 3.44 -10.13 -9.89
CA PRO A 105 3.20 -10.08 -8.45
C PRO A 105 3.39 -8.64 -7.95
N ALA A 106 2.45 -8.17 -7.11
CA ALA A 106 2.37 -6.77 -6.70
C ALA A 106 2.30 -6.62 -5.18
N SER A 107 1.24 -6.02 -4.65
CA SER A 107 1.15 -5.75 -3.22
C SER A 107 1.11 -7.04 -2.39
N MET A 108 1.72 -6.98 -1.20
CA MET A 108 1.81 -8.12 -0.29
C MET A 108 1.81 -7.68 1.17
N GLN A 109 1.48 -8.63 2.04
CA GLN A 109 1.61 -8.48 3.49
C GLN A 109 1.76 -9.85 4.15
N ILE A 110 2.38 -9.90 5.34
CA ILE A 110 2.55 -11.12 6.14
C ILE A 110 1.54 -11.09 7.29
N SER A 111 0.81 -12.19 7.49
CA SER A 111 -0.05 -12.36 8.66
C SER A 111 0.80 -12.60 9.91
N SER A 112 0.61 -11.78 10.93
CA SER A 112 1.27 -11.96 12.22
C SER A 112 0.83 -13.21 12.99
N VAL A 113 -0.28 -13.83 12.58
CA VAL A 113 -0.86 -15.02 13.23
C VAL A 113 -0.48 -16.30 12.53
N THR A 114 -0.65 -16.36 11.20
CA THR A 114 -0.29 -17.58 10.44
C THR A 114 1.17 -17.61 10.01
N GLY A 115 1.84 -16.45 9.98
CA GLY A 115 3.18 -16.29 9.43
C GLY A 115 3.23 -16.30 7.90
N PHE A 116 2.13 -16.58 7.20
CA PHE A 116 2.12 -16.65 5.74
C PHE A 116 2.12 -15.27 5.10
N LEU A 117 2.81 -15.16 3.97
CA LEU A 117 2.84 -13.99 3.10
C LEU A 117 1.76 -14.16 2.02
N TYR A 118 0.91 -13.14 1.86
CA TYR A 118 -0.10 -13.05 0.82
C TYR A 118 0.33 -12.03 -0.21
N CYS A 119 0.48 -12.43 -1.47
CA CYS A 119 0.90 -11.58 -2.58
C CYS A 119 -0.09 -11.66 -3.73
N VAL A 120 -0.61 -10.51 -4.18
CA VAL A 120 -1.50 -10.47 -5.35
C VAL A 120 -0.70 -10.68 -6.63
N ASN A 121 -1.24 -11.44 -7.57
CA ASN A 121 -0.75 -11.57 -8.93
C ASN A 121 -1.59 -10.62 -9.80
N PHE A 122 -1.11 -9.38 -9.99
CA PHE A 122 -1.88 -8.31 -10.63
C PHE A 122 -2.21 -8.60 -12.10
N ASN A 123 -1.35 -9.37 -12.78
CA ASN A 123 -1.55 -9.77 -14.17
C ASN A 123 -1.68 -8.58 -15.15
N LEU A 124 -0.93 -7.51 -14.92
CA LEU A 124 -1.04 -6.25 -15.68
C LEU A 124 -0.86 -6.43 -17.19
N HIS A 125 0.04 -7.31 -17.61
CA HIS A 125 0.38 -7.54 -19.03
C HIS A 125 -0.27 -8.81 -19.60
N GLY A 126 -1.13 -9.47 -18.83
CA GLY A 126 -1.84 -10.66 -19.27
C GLY A 126 -3.23 -10.37 -19.82
N ASP A 127 -3.94 -11.43 -20.15
CA ASP A 127 -5.37 -11.36 -20.50
C ASP A 127 -6.17 -10.83 -19.30
N MET A 128 -7.25 -10.07 -19.55
CA MET A 128 -8.15 -9.55 -18.50
C MET A 128 -9.00 -10.65 -17.82
N LYS A 129 -8.39 -11.79 -17.54
CA LYS A 129 -9.01 -12.93 -16.85
C LYS A 129 -8.85 -12.82 -15.35
N PRO A 130 -9.71 -13.51 -14.57
CA PRO A 130 -9.51 -13.67 -13.15
C PRO A 130 -8.10 -14.17 -12.83
N SER A 131 -7.46 -13.53 -11.86
CA SER A 131 -6.12 -13.87 -11.39
C SER A 131 -6.19 -14.42 -9.95
N SER A 132 -5.21 -14.12 -9.11
CA SER A 132 -5.08 -14.80 -7.82
C SER A 132 -4.28 -14.01 -6.78
N VAL A 133 -4.36 -14.49 -5.54
CA VAL A 133 -3.45 -14.20 -4.44
C VAL A 133 -2.62 -15.44 -4.17
N SER A 134 -1.29 -15.34 -4.27
CA SER A 134 -0.35 -16.38 -3.84
C SER A 134 -0.18 -16.33 -2.34
N VAL A 135 -0.22 -17.49 -1.69
CA VAL A 135 0.11 -17.68 -0.27
C VAL A 135 1.45 -18.38 -0.19
N VAL A 136 2.42 -17.73 0.44
CA VAL A 136 3.81 -18.21 0.54
C VAL A 136 4.18 -18.42 1.99
N ASP A 137 4.85 -19.54 2.29
CA ASP A 137 5.57 -19.72 3.54
C ASP A 137 6.90 -18.96 3.45
N PRO A 138 7.10 -17.85 4.19
CA PRO A 138 8.31 -17.05 4.08
C PRO A 138 9.53 -17.68 4.77
N GLU A 139 9.36 -18.76 5.53
CA GLU A 139 10.50 -19.51 6.10
C GLU A 139 11.18 -20.34 5.03
N THR A 140 10.40 -21.02 4.19
CA THR A 140 10.88 -21.92 3.14
C THR A 140 10.80 -21.33 1.74
N MET A 141 10.28 -20.13 1.59
CA MET A 141 9.99 -19.46 0.31
C MET A 141 9.17 -20.34 -0.64
N THR A 142 8.26 -21.15 -0.08
CA THR A 142 7.42 -22.08 -0.84
C THR A 142 6.03 -21.51 -1.03
N GLU A 143 5.55 -21.43 -2.28
CA GLU A 143 4.14 -21.11 -2.56
C GLU A 143 3.25 -22.29 -2.13
N ILE A 144 2.45 -22.08 -1.07
CA ILE A 144 1.56 -23.09 -0.48
C ILE A 144 0.34 -23.31 -1.36
N THR A 145 -0.27 -22.22 -1.79
CA THR A 145 -1.47 -22.24 -2.64
C THR A 145 -1.64 -20.93 -3.39
N ARG A 146 -2.55 -20.96 -4.34
CA ARG A 146 -2.94 -19.82 -5.15
C ARG A 146 -4.45 -19.67 -5.12
N ILE A 147 -4.94 -18.64 -4.43
CA ILE A 147 -6.37 -18.38 -4.20
C ILE A 147 -6.90 -17.54 -5.36
N LYS A 148 -7.88 -18.06 -6.10
CA LYS A 148 -8.48 -17.32 -7.23
C LYS A 148 -9.25 -16.10 -6.73
N THR A 149 -9.06 -14.97 -7.42
CA THR A 149 -9.77 -13.70 -7.20
C THR A 149 -10.27 -13.16 -8.54
N GLY A 150 -10.71 -11.89 -8.57
CA GLY A 150 -11.18 -11.24 -9.79
C GLY A 150 -10.08 -10.83 -10.77
N SER A 151 -10.45 -10.06 -11.79
CA SER A 151 -9.53 -9.59 -12.82
C SER A 151 -8.70 -8.41 -12.31
N MET A 152 -7.38 -8.48 -12.49
CA MET A 152 -6.40 -7.49 -12.04
C MET A 152 -6.51 -7.19 -10.53
N PRO A 153 -6.27 -8.16 -9.63
CA PRO A 153 -6.17 -7.90 -8.20
C PRO A 153 -4.95 -7.01 -7.94
N HIS A 154 -5.12 -5.90 -7.18
CA HIS A 154 -4.05 -4.92 -7.00
C HIS A 154 -3.74 -4.66 -5.53
N GLY A 155 -4.65 -4.02 -4.80
CA GLY A 155 -4.48 -3.73 -3.38
C GLY A 155 -4.85 -4.93 -2.50
N SER A 156 -4.03 -5.16 -1.47
CA SER A 156 -4.22 -6.27 -0.54
C SER A 156 -3.72 -5.90 0.85
N ARG A 157 -4.54 -6.15 1.88
CA ARG A 157 -4.18 -5.91 3.28
C ARG A 157 -4.81 -6.97 4.20
N ILE A 158 -4.10 -7.23 5.29
CA ILE A 158 -4.51 -8.16 6.35
C ILE A 158 -5.09 -7.37 7.52
N THR A 159 -6.10 -7.92 8.18
CA THR A 159 -6.66 -7.34 9.41
C THR A 159 -5.62 -7.32 10.54
N SER A 160 -5.79 -6.43 11.51
CA SER A 160 -4.87 -6.31 12.66
C SER A 160 -4.79 -7.59 13.50
N ASP A 161 -5.85 -8.41 13.52
CA ASP A 161 -5.87 -9.73 14.16
C ASP A 161 -5.20 -10.84 13.31
N GLY A 162 -4.79 -10.52 12.07
CA GLY A 162 -4.10 -11.46 11.17
C GLY A 162 -4.97 -12.58 10.60
N LEU A 163 -6.29 -12.58 10.84
CA LEU A 163 -7.17 -13.68 10.49
C LEU A 163 -7.89 -13.54 9.14
N LYS A 164 -7.90 -12.34 8.57
CA LYS A 164 -8.53 -12.07 7.29
C LYS A 164 -7.60 -11.27 6.38
N GLN A 165 -7.56 -11.65 5.12
CA GLN A 165 -6.90 -10.90 4.07
C GLN A 165 -7.96 -10.35 3.13
N TYR A 166 -7.89 -9.05 2.85
CA TYR A 166 -8.72 -8.40 1.85
C TYR A 166 -7.92 -8.16 0.57
N SER A 167 -8.58 -8.37 -0.57
CA SER A 167 -8.03 -8.07 -1.89
C SER A 167 -9.08 -7.42 -2.77
N VAL A 168 -8.71 -6.40 -3.52
CA VAL A 168 -9.60 -5.75 -4.50
C VAL A 168 -9.16 -6.06 -5.91
N ALA A 169 -10.13 -6.35 -6.79
CA ALA A 169 -9.89 -6.65 -8.19
C ALA A 169 -10.31 -5.46 -9.05
N MET A 170 -9.31 -4.76 -9.62
CA MET A 170 -9.48 -3.48 -10.28
C MET A 170 -10.44 -3.52 -11.47
N MET A 171 -10.36 -4.55 -12.29
CA MET A 171 -11.16 -4.62 -13.53
C MET A 171 -12.52 -5.29 -13.33
N SER A 172 -12.67 -6.23 -12.42
CA SER A 172 -13.97 -6.83 -12.08
C SER A 172 -14.77 -6.04 -11.04
N GLY A 173 -14.14 -5.09 -10.31
CA GLY A 173 -14.83 -4.19 -9.38
C GLY A 173 -15.26 -4.84 -8.07
N GLU A 174 -14.51 -5.81 -7.58
CA GLU A 174 -14.88 -6.64 -6.45
C GLU A 174 -13.90 -6.51 -5.28
N LEU A 175 -14.44 -6.65 -4.06
CA LEU A 175 -13.71 -6.89 -2.83
C LEU A 175 -13.82 -8.36 -2.46
N PHE A 176 -12.70 -9.00 -2.21
CA PHE A 176 -12.59 -10.38 -1.72
C PHE A 176 -12.14 -10.37 -0.26
N GLU A 177 -12.81 -11.18 0.57
CA GLU A 177 -12.31 -11.56 1.90
C GLU A 177 -11.80 -12.99 1.83
N ILE A 178 -10.56 -13.19 2.23
CA ILE A 178 -9.90 -14.49 2.33
C ILE A 178 -9.71 -14.80 3.81
N ASP A 179 -10.15 -15.98 4.24
CA ASP A 179 -9.87 -16.48 5.57
C ASP A 179 -8.44 -17.00 5.65
N ALA A 180 -7.65 -16.47 6.59
CA ALA A 180 -6.23 -16.74 6.68
C ALA A 180 -5.90 -18.13 7.26
N LEU A 181 -6.86 -18.85 7.84
CA LEU A 181 -6.67 -20.20 8.38
C LEU A 181 -7.06 -21.28 7.36
N SER A 182 -8.21 -21.10 6.68
CA SER A 182 -8.65 -22.04 5.65
C SER A 182 -8.02 -21.80 4.29
N LEU A 183 -7.46 -20.61 4.03
CA LEU A 183 -6.88 -20.18 2.76
C LEU A 183 -7.93 -20.19 1.63
N GLU A 184 -9.16 -19.83 1.95
CA GLU A 184 -10.29 -19.80 1.02
C GLU A 184 -10.95 -18.44 1.00
N VAL A 185 -11.57 -18.08 -0.14
CA VAL A 185 -12.44 -16.89 -0.22
C VAL A 185 -13.69 -17.16 0.60
N SER A 186 -13.89 -16.36 1.64
CA SER A 186 -15.07 -16.44 2.51
C SER A 186 -16.23 -15.58 2.02
N ARG A 187 -15.94 -14.39 1.46
CA ARG A 187 -16.97 -13.47 0.95
C ARG A 187 -16.47 -12.66 -0.24
N ILE A 188 -17.41 -12.27 -1.10
CA ILE A 188 -17.17 -11.39 -2.24
C ILE A 188 -18.21 -10.28 -2.21
N LEU A 189 -17.79 -9.03 -2.46
CA LEU A 189 -18.67 -7.87 -2.56
C LEU A 189 -18.44 -7.14 -3.89
N ASP A 190 -19.51 -6.96 -4.66
CA ASP A 190 -19.52 -6.07 -5.82
C ASP A 190 -19.52 -4.60 -5.34
N LEU A 191 -18.55 -3.81 -5.79
CA LEU A 191 -18.36 -2.42 -5.37
C LEU A 191 -19.07 -1.41 -6.29
N GLU A 192 -19.71 -1.86 -7.38
CA GLU A 192 -20.43 -0.98 -8.29
C GLU A 192 -21.62 -0.30 -7.61
N ASP A 193 -21.91 0.94 -8.02
CA ASP A 193 -23.09 1.69 -7.58
C ASP A 193 -24.27 1.42 -8.53
N HIS A 194 -24.97 0.34 -8.27
CA HIS A 194 -26.14 -0.07 -9.08
C HIS A 194 -27.29 0.93 -9.03
N SER A 195 -27.32 1.89 -8.11
CA SER A 195 -28.36 2.92 -8.05
C SER A 195 -28.28 3.93 -9.22
N LYS A 196 -27.12 3.99 -9.88
CA LYS A 196 -26.87 4.87 -11.04
C LYS A 196 -27.06 4.19 -12.39
N MET A 197 -27.40 2.88 -12.42
CA MET A 197 -27.66 2.16 -13.66
C MET A 197 -29.00 2.62 -14.24
N ASP A 198 -28.93 3.20 -15.45
CA ASP A 198 -30.13 3.55 -16.22
C ASP A 198 -30.73 2.28 -16.82
N HIS A 199 -31.70 1.71 -16.12
CA HIS A 199 -32.42 0.48 -16.53
C HIS A 199 -33.22 0.65 -17.86
N SER A 200 -33.32 1.90 -18.40
CA SER A 200 -34.03 2.16 -19.66
C SER A 200 -33.28 1.71 -20.91
N LYS A 201 -32.00 1.38 -20.78
CA LYS A 201 -31.14 0.94 -21.91
C LYS A 201 -30.92 -0.58 -22.01
N MET A 202 -31.53 -1.37 -21.14
CA MET A 202 -31.52 -2.81 -21.26
C MET A 202 -32.57 -3.26 -22.30
N GLU A 203 -32.33 -2.99 -23.57
CA GLU A 203 -32.99 -3.77 -24.64
C GLU A 203 -32.45 -5.20 -24.62
N HIS A 204 -33.39 -6.16 -24.76
CA HIS A 204 -33.13 -7.59 -24.74
C HIS A 204 -32.23 -8.01 -25.94
N SER A 205 -30.93 -7.77 -25.81
CA SER A 205 -29.94 -8.49 -26.59
C SER A 205 -29.59 -9.76 -25.86
N ASN A 206 -29.72 -10.90 -26.51
CA ASN A 206 -29.17 -12.19 -26.04
C ASN A 206 -27.67 -12.04 -25.92
N MET A 207 -27.18 -11.49 -24.77
CA MET A 207 -25.76 -11.37 -24.51
C MET A 207 -25.25 -12.74 -24.04
N ASP A 208 -24.33 -13.25 -24.83
CA ASP A 208 -23.47 -14.33 -24.45
C ASP A 208 -22.72 -13.90 -23.16
N HIS A 209 -22.82 -14.68 -22.07
CA HIS A 209 -22.24 -14.38 -20.76
C HIS A 209 -20.70 -14.38 -20.74
N SER A 210 -20.05 -14.24 -21.90
CA SER A 210 -18.59 -14.15 -22.06
C SER A 210 -18.04 -12.71 -22.09
N GLU A 211 -18.89 -11.67 -22.08
CA GLU A 211 -18.39 -10.29 -22.04
C GLU A 211 -17.88 -9.97 -20.62
N MET A 212 -16.57 -9.70 -20.53
CA MET A 212 -15.90 -9.33 -19.29
C MET A 212 -16.53 -8.05 -18.71
N LYS A 213 -17.02 -8.16 -17.46
CA LYS A 213 -17.54 -7.01 -16.69
C LYS A 213 -16.38 -6.03 -16.45
N HIS A 214 -16.46 -4.84 -17.03
CA HIS A 214 -15.53 -3.76 -16.75
C HIS A 214 -16.06 -2.87 -15.63
N SER A 215 -15.26 -2.74 -14.55
CA SER A 215 -15.61 -1.90 -13.43
C SER A 215 -15.48 -0.41 -13.74
N ASN A 216 -16.48 0.39 -13.35
CA ASN A 216 -16.38 1.85 -13.31
C ASN A 216 -15.66 2.32 -12.05
N VAL A 217 -15.73 1.58 -10.95
CA VAL A 217 -15.07 1.88 -9.68
C VAL A 217 -13.56 1.72 -9.78
N LYS A 218 -13.08 0.68 -10.47
CA LYS A 218 -11.65 0.35 -10.58
C LYS A 218 -10.93 0.42 -9.22
N PRO A 219 -11.29 -0.43 -8.26
CA PRO A 219 -10.70 -0.38 -6.94
C PRO A 219 -9.21 -0.74 -7.00
N THR A 220 -8.34 0.14 -6.49
CA THR A 220 -6.88 -0.02 -6.56
C THR A 220 -6.26 -0.40 -5.22
N TRP A 221 -6.87 -0.04 -4.11
CA TRP A 221 -6.32 -0.32 -2.78
C TRP A 221 -7.42 -0.64 -1.77
N VAL A 222 -7.06 -1.37 -0.72
CA VAL A 222 -7.94 -1.73 0.39
C VAL A 222 -7.17 -1.67 1.69
N ILE A 223 -7.78 -1.15 2.75
CA ILE A 223 -7.23 -1.13 4.11
C ILE A 223 -8.34 -1.37 5.14
N PRO A 224 -8.25 -2.38 6.01
CA PRO A 224 -9.13 -2.50 7.17
C PRO A 224 -8.76 -1.44 8.22
N HIS A 225 -9.76 -0.89 8.89
CA HIS A 225 -9.54 -0.01 10.04
C HIS A 225 -8.91 -0.82 11.19
N PRO A 226 -7.89 -0.30 11.89
CA PRO A 226 -7.18 -1.07 12.92
C PRO A 226 -8.05 -1.51 14.10
N ASN A 227 -9.12 -0.76 14.43
CA ASN A 227 -9.91 -0.95 15.66
C ASN A 227 -11.44 -0.95 15.43
N LYS A 228 -11.93 -0.87 14.19
CA LYS A 228 -13.36 -0.85 13.86
C LYS A 228 -13.65 -1.87 12.76
N ASN A 229 -14.86 -2.39 12.68
CA ASN A 229 -15.30 -3.31 11.63
C ASN A 229 -15.63 -2.57 10.34
N ILE A 230 -14.64 -1.82 9.82
CA ILE A 230 -14.74 -0.98 8.64
C ILE A 230 -13.55 -1.26 7.72
N ILE A 231 -13.82 -1.30 6.42
CA ILE A 231 -12.82 -1.45 5.37
C ILE A 231 -12.91 -0.23 4.45
N TYR A 232 -11.78 0.38 4.11
CA TYR A 232 -11.71 1.49 3.16
C TYR A 232 -11.07 1.03 1.85
N ILE A 233 -11.64 1.49 0.74
CA ILE A 233 -11.22 1.08 -0.60
C ILE A 233 -11.05 2.33 -1.47
N ALA A 234 -9.91 2.45 -2.14
CA ALA A 234 -9.67 3.49 -3.12
C ALA A 234 -10.34 3.12 -4.46
N GLY A 235 -11.42 3.81 -4.81
CA GLY A 235 -12.12 3.69 -6.08
C GLY A 235 -11.54 4.65 -7.11
N ASN A 236 -10.45 4.25 -7.76
CA ASN A 236 -9.68 5.09 -8.68
C ASN A 236 -10.53 5.59 -9.87
N GLY A 237 -11.37 4.72 -10.43
CA GLY A 237 -12.24 5.08 -11.56
C GLY A 237 -13.44 5.95 -11.20
N SER A 238 -13.88 5.90 -9.93
CA SER A 238 -15.07 6.63 -9.46
C SER A 238 -14.74 7.90 -8.65
N ASP A 239 -13.45 8.21 -8.45
CA ASP A 239 -12.97 9.37 -7.68
C ASP A 239 -13.54 9.40 -6.24
N GLU A 240 -13.48 8.27 -5.54
CA GLU A 240 -14.04 8.14 -4.19
C GLU A 240 -13.28 7.12 -3.33
N ILE A 241 -13.36 7.28 -2.01
CA ILE A 241 -13.08 6.21 -1.07
C ILE A 241 -14.40 5.55 -0.68
N ILE A 242 -14.45 4.22 -0.80
CA ILE A 242 -15.62 3.42 -0.45
C ILE A 242 -15.40 2.83 0.93
N GLU A 243 -16.37 3.06 1.82
CA GLU A 243 -16.42 2.48 3.16
C GLU A 243 -17.33 1.28 3.15
N VAL A 244 -16.83 0.15 3.61
CA VAL A 244 -17.56 -1.12 3.74
C VAL A 244 -17.62 -1.49 5.22
N ASP A 245 -18.84 -1.77 5.71
CA ASP A 245 -19.04 -2.39 7.02
C ASP A 245 -18.74 -3.89 6.90
N SER A 246 -17.70 -4.36 7.62
CA SER A 246 -17.21 -5.72 7.50
C SER A 246 -18.12 -6.77 8.16
N ASP A 247 -19.01 -6.37 9.07
CA ASP A 247 -19.98 -7.29 9.69
C ASP A 247 -21.13 -7.56 8.75
N SER A 248 -21.81 -6.50 8.30
CA SER A 248 -22.96 -6.60 7.38
C SER A 248 -22.56 -6.92 5.94
N TRP A 249 -21.27 -6.77 5.61
CA TRP A 249 -20.69 -6.96 4.28
C TRP A 249 -21.38 -6.11 3.21
N LYS A 250 -21.52 -4.80 3.50
CA LYS A 250 -22.19 -3.83 2.63
C LYS A 250 -21.41 -2.52 2.56
N VAL A 251 -21.51 -1.86 1.44
CA VAL A 251 -21.06 -0.46 1.31
C VAL A 251 -21.90 0.39 2.26
N SER A 252 -21.25 1.02 3.24
CA SER A 252 -21.87 1.91 4.22
C SER A 252 -21.82 3.37 3.78
N LYS A 253 -20.74 3.77 3.07
CA LYS A 253 -20.54 5.15 2.64
C LYS A 253 -19.66 5.23 1.39
N ARG A 254 -19.85 6.32 0.62
CA ARG A 254 -18.96 6.70 -0.49
C ARG A 254 -18.50 8.15 -0.25
N ILE A 255 -17.20 8.33 -0.09
CA ILE A 255 -16.56 9.60 0.24
C ILE A 255 -15.91 10.13 -1.03
N LYS A 256 -16.41 11.25 -1.56
CA LYS A 256 -15.82 11.90 -2.73
C LYS A 256 -14.43 12.43 -2.39
N THR A 257 -13.49 12.22 -3.33
CA THR A 257 -12.11 12.67 -3.24
C THR A 257 -11.76 13.60 -4.41
N GLY A 258 -10.51 14.00 -4.51
CA GLY A 258 -9.93 14.49 -5.76
C GLY A 258 -9.76 13.35 -6.76
N LYS A 259 -9.17 13.66 -7.92
CA LYS A 259 -9.05 12.72 -9.05
C LYS A 259 -8.07 11.57 -8.80
N GLY A 260 -8.57 10.36 -9.05
CA GLY A 260 -7.78 9.14 -9.09
C GLY A 260 -7.19 8.74 -7.74
N PRO A 261 -8.00 8.53 -6.67
CA PRO A 261 -7.48 7.95 -5.43
C PRO A 261 -6.88 6.58 -5.74
N TYR A 262 -5.64 6.34 -5.26
CA TYR A 262 -4.90 5.15 -5.68
C TYR A 262 -4.51 4.26 -4.50
N ASN A 263 -3.80 4.80 -3.52
CA ASN A 263 -3.53 4.14 -2.25
C ASN A 263 -4.33 4.82 -1.14
N VAL A 264 -4.74 4.06 -0.13
CA VAL A 264 -5.39 4.56 1.08
C VAL A 264 -4.83 3.80 2.28
N GLU A 265 -4.41 4.54 3.31
CA GLU A 265 -3.93 3.99 4.58
C GLU A 265 -4.64 4.68 5.75
N ILE A 266 -4.76 3.95 6.86
CA ILE A 266 -5.32 4.47 8.11
C ILE A 266 -4.18 4.61 9.12
N SER A 267 -4.12 5.75 9.82
CA SER A 267 -3.14 5.92 10.89
C SER A 267 -3.30 4.83 11.97
N PRO A 268 -2.22 4.30 12.55
CA PRO A 268 -2.27 3.25 13.56
C PRO A 268 -3.17 3.57 14.76
N ASP A 269 -3.33 4.85 15.12
CA ASP A 269 -4.26 5.30 16.16
C ASP A 269 -5.74 5.33 15.70
N GLY A 270 -6.01 5.05 14.43
CA GLY A 270 -7.36 4.99 13.84
C GLY A 270 -8.05 6.34 13.63
N LYS A 271 -7.32 7.47 13.69
CA LYS A 271 -7.95 8.80 13.61
C LYS A 271 -7.94 9.41 12.23
N TYR A 272 -6.92 9.10 11.43
CA TYR A 272 -6.73 9.72 10.12
C TYR A 272 -6.76 8.68 9.00
N MET A 273 -7.42 9.04 7.93
CA MET A 273 -7.31 8.36 6.64
C MET A 273 -6.47 9.24 5.71
N ILE A 274 -5.49 8.62 5.06
CA ILE A 274 -4.58 9.29 4.14
C ILE A 274 -4.67 8.56 2.80
N ALA A 275 -4.89 9.30 1.72
CA ALA A 275 -5.00 8.70 0.39
C ALA A 275 -4.21 9.51 -0.65
N THR A 276 -3.48 8.81 -1.51
CA THR A 276 -2.85 9.42 -2.69
C THR A 276 -3.89 9.67 -3.76
N LEU A 277 -3.85 10.86 -4.35
CA LEU A 277 -4.69 11.31 -5.45
C LEU A 277 -3.84 11.34 -6.72
N LYS A 278 -3.61 10.15 -7.29
CA LYS A 278 -2.58 9.88 -8.32
C LYS A 278 -2.69 10.81 -9.52
N SER A 279 -3.89 11.06 -10.00
CA SER A 279 -4.12 11.86 -11.22
C SER A 279 -3.84 13.35 -11.07
N ILE A 280 -3.76 13.86 -9.83
CA ILE A 280 -3.50 15.28 -9.56
C ILE A 280 -2.22 15.53 -8.75
N GLY A 281 -1.47 14.47 -8.42
CA GLY A 281 -0.21 14.56 -7.68
C GLY A 281 -0.37 15.23 -6.32
N SER A 282 -1.32 14.75 -5.51
CA SER A 282 -1.63 15.26 -4.18
C SER A 282 -1.91 14.11 -3.22
N THR A 283 -1.86 14.40 -1.93
CA THR A 283 -2.23 13.48 -0.85
C THR A 283 -3.32 14.11 0.00
N GLY A 284 -4.48 13.48 0.09
CA GLY A 284 -5.59 13.91 0.94
C GLY A 284 -5.46 13.33 2.34
N ILE A 285 -5.86 14.11 3.36
CA ILE A 285 -5.90 13.71 4.77
C ILE A 285 -7.32 13.97 5.29
N TRP A 286 -7.98 12.92 5.78
CA TRP A 286 -9.32 12.99 6.37
C TRP A 286 -9.24 12.66 7.87
N ASP A 287 -10.03 13.39 8.64
CA ASP A 287 -10.37 13.04 10.03
C ASP A 287 -11.50 12.01 10.01
N LEU A 288 -11.27 10.84 10.56
CA LEU A 288 -12.23 9.73 10.51
C LEU A 288 -13.41 9.88 11.48
N ASP A 289 -13.25 10.64 12.55
CA ASP A 289 -14.34 10.87 13.51
C ASP A 289 -15.38 11.83 12.93
N SER A 290 -14.94 12.89 12.26
CA SER A 290 -15.85 13.86 11.60
C SER A 290 -16.17 13.46 10.16
N GLY A 291 -15.40 12.59 9.53
CA GLY A 291 -15.49 12.21 8.12
C GLY A 291 -15.13 13.35 7.14
N LYS A 292 -14.44 14.39 7.61
CA LYS A 292 -14.10 15.57 6.82
C LYS A 292 -12.70 15.49 6.24
N LEU A 293 -12.54 15.95 5.00
CA LEU A 293 -11.24 16.28 4.43
C LEU A 293 -10.64 17.45 5.22
N LEU A 294 -9.48 17.24 5.83
CA LEU A 294 -8.74 18.27 6.56
C LEU A 294 -7.87 19.08 5.62
N SER A 295 -7.15 18.41 4.73
CA SER A 295 -6.23 19.01 3.80
C SER A 295 -6.00 18.14 2.56
N GLU A 296 -5.63 18.79 1.46
CA GLU A 296 -5.06 18.19 0.27
C GLU A 296 -3.65 18.76 0.10
N VAL A 297 -2.64 17.94 0.41
CA VAL A 297 -1.22 18.32 0.36
C VAL A 297 -0.70 18.04 -1.04
N LYS A 298 -0.16 19.07 -1.71
CA LYS A 298 0.50 18.90 -3.00
C LYS A 298 1.80 18.13 -2.82
N ASN A 299 1.99 17.06 -3.59
CA ASN A 299 3.23 16.30 -3.60
C ASN A 299 4.33 17.01 -4.42
N SER A 300 5.59 16.64 -4.17
CA SER A 300 6.76 17.27 -4.77
C SER A 300 6.85 17.09 -6.29
N THR A 301 6.30 15.98 -6.81
CA THR A 301 6.15 15.76 -8.26
C THR A 301 4.80 15.11 -8.57
N SER A 302 4.61 14.66 -9.80
CA SER A 302 3.36 14.05 -10.28
C SER A 302 3.31 12.56 -9.99
N VAL A 303 2.10 11.98 -10.02
CA VAL A 303 1.84 10.55 -9.93
C VAL A 303 2.12 9.98 -8.53
N SER A 304 1.37 10.50 -7.53
CA SER A 304 1.42 9.98 -6.15
C SER A 304 0.97 8.51 -6.10
N HIS A 305 1.75 7.64 -5.43
CA HIS A 305 1.55 6.19 -5.50
C HIS A 305 1.31 5.56 -4.13
N GLY A 306 2.35 5.10 -3.44
CA GLY A 306 2.28 4.36 -2.19
C GLY A 306 2.31 5.24 -0.95
N ILE A 307 1.78 4.72 0.16
CA ILE A 307 1.80 5.37 1.48
C ILE A 307 2.32 4.38 2.52
N ALA A 308 3.21 4.85 3.40
CA ALA A 308 3.53 4.19 4.65
C ALA A 308 3.38 5.19 5.79
N ILE A 309 2.69 4.79 6.88
CA ILE A 309 2.48 5.66 8.03
C ILE A 309 3.37 5.18 9.18
N SER A 310 4.01 6.12 9.90
CA SER A 310 4.81 5.79 11.07
C SER A 310 3.96 5.16 12.19
N PRO A 311 4.50 4.18 12.97
CA PRO A 311 3.75 3.49 14.02
C PRO A 311 3.19 4.42 15.11
N ASP A 312 3.81 5.58 15.32
CA ASP A 312 3.37 6.62 16.25
C ASP A 312 2.32 7.59 15.65
N SER A 313 1.85 7.33 14.43
CA SER A 313 0.84 8.13 13.70
C SER A 313 1.22 9.59 13.46
N LYS A 314 2.54 9.92 13.46
CA LYS A 314 2.98 11.29 13.24
C LYS A 314 3.20 11.64 11.78
N TYR A 315 3.77 10.72 11.01
CA TYR A 315 4.24 10.97 9.65
C TYR A 315 3.64 10.00 8.65
N ALA A 316 3.28 10.52 7.48
CA ALA A 316 3.00 9.74 6.29
C ALA A 316 4.16 9.92 5.29
N PHE A 317 4.72 8.82 4.85
CA PHE A 317 5.72 8.75 3.79
C PHE A 317 5.01 8.37 2.50
N VAL A 318 5.16 9.19 1.46
CA VAL A 318 4.45 9.03 0.19
C VAL A 318 5.45 8.86 -0.93
N SER A 319 5.40 7.74 -1.65
CA SER A 319 6.17 7.56 -2.88
C SER A 319 5.47 8.27 -4.04
N VAL A 320 6.24 8.99 -4.85
CA VAL A 320 5.75 9.76 -5.98
C VAL A 320 6.59 9.40 -7.20
N GLU A 321 5.95 8.88 -8.25
CA GLU A 321 6.65 8.24 -9.37
C GLU A 321 7.45 9.22 -10.23
N GLY A 322 6.95 10.46 -10.44
CA GLY A 322 7.41 11.36 -11.49
C GLY A 322 6.82 10.97 -12.86
N ILE A 323 7.22 11.67 -13.90
CA ILE A 323 6.78 11.41 -15.28
C ILE A 323 8.00 11.19 -16.20
N GLY A 324 7.97 10.09 -16.94
CA GLY A 324 9.00 9.76 -17.93
C GLY A 324 10.37 9.53 -17.30
N GLY A 325 11.34 10.42 -17.57
CA GLY A 325 12.71 10.30 -17.05
C GLY A 325 12.97 11.02 -15.74
N GLU A 326 11.95 11.61 -15.11
CA GLU A 326 12.08 12.28 -13.81
C GLU A 326 12.45 11.27 -12.71
N PRO A 327 13.24 11.67 -11.70
CA PRO A 327 13.48 10.84 -10.54
C PRO A 327 12.18 10.62 -9.77
N GLY A 328 12.05 9.48 -9.13
CA GLY A 328 11.05 9.26 -8.09
C GLY A 328 11.39 10.07 -6.85
N ILE A 329 10.37 10.45 -6.09
CA ILE A 329 10.52 11.21 -4.85
C ILE A 329 9.78 10.49 -3.73
N VAL A 330 10.30 10.60 -2.52
CA VAL A 330 9.56 10.24 -1.31
C VAL A 330 9.32 11.49 -0.50
N ASP A 331 8.05 11.84 -0.31
CA ASP A 331 7.60 12.97 0.49
C ASP A 331 7.35 12.55 1.93
N VAL A 332 7.68 13.41 2.90
CA VAL A 332 7.28 13.28 4.30
C VAL A 332 6.22 14.32 4.64
N ILE A 333 5.06 13.85 5.05
CA ILE A 333 3.95 14.69 5.48
C ILE A 333 3.77 14.54 6.99
N ASP A 334 3.82 15.64 7.73
CA ASP A 334 3.40 15.68 9.14
C ASP A 334 1.88 15.65 9.18
N ILE A 335 1.31 14.59 9.76
CA ILE A 335 -0.13 14.32 9.77
C ILE A 335 -0.88 15.37 10.59
N LYS A 336 -0.31 15.82 11.69
CA LYS A 336 -0.95 16.77 12.60
C LYS A 336 -1.02 18.19 12.04
N SER A 337 0.08 18.66 11.45
CA SER A 337 0.12 19.96 10.80
C SER A 337 -0.44 19.94 9.38
N GLN A 338 -0.58 18.75 8.77
CA GLN A 338 -1.05 18.54 7.41
C GLN A 338 -0.17 19.23 6.37
N THR A 339 1.14 19.20 6.57
CA THR A 339 2.12 19.85 5.71
C THR A 339 3.18 18.87 5.23
N LEU A 340 3.62 19.05 4.00
CA LEU A 340 4.84 18.43 3.50
C LEU A 340 6.01 19.12 4.19
N ILE A 341 6.85 18.33 4.89
CA ILE A 341 7.94 18.86 5.73
C ILE A 341 9.32 18.57 5.15
N ASP A 342 9.47 17.49 4.38
CA ASP A 342 10.72 17.13 3.70
C ASP A 342 10.48 16.16 2.57
N ASN A 343 11.49 15.95 1.70
CA ASN A 343 11.48 14.96 0.64
C ASN A 343 12.89 14.52 0.25
N VAL A 344 12.99 13.39 -0.47
CA VAL A 344 14.25 12.92 -1.05
C VAL A 344 14.02 12.33 -2.44
N GLU A 345 14.92 12.63 -3.37
CA GLU A 345 14.95 11.98 -4.68
C GLU A 345 15.55 10.58 -4.57
N ILE A 346 14.92 9.61 -5.25
CA ILE A 346 15.36 8.22 -5.35
C ILE A 346 15.43 7.78 -6.82
N GLY A 347 15.49 6.46 -7.09
CA GLY A 347 15.37 5.93 -8.45
C GLY A 347 14.02 6.24 -9.10
N LYS A 348 13.93 6.09 -10.41
CA LYS A 348 12.74 6.43 -11.22
C LYS A 348 11.56 5.51 -10.93
N GLN A 349 10.36 6.10 -11.03
CA GLN A 349 9.09 5.42 -10.80
C GLN A 349 9.02 4.84 -9.37
N ALA A 350 9.10 5.73 -8.38
CA ALA A 350 8.94 5.37 -6.96
C ALA A 350 7.54 4.82 -6.69
N GLY A 351 7.43 3.52 -6.42
CA GLY A 351 6.17 2.78 -6.30
C GLY A 351 5.95 2.21 -4.90
N GLY A 352 6.23 0.92 -4.74
CA GLY A 352 6.06 0.21 -3.47
C GLY A 352 6.87 0.83 -2.34
N ILE A 353 6.23 0.94 -1.16
CA ILE A 353 6.85 1.51 0.04
C ILE A 353 6.45 0.67 1.26
N ALA A 354 7.42 0.40 2.14
CA ALA A 354 7.20 -0.33 3.38
C ALA A 354 7.96 0.29 4.54
N PHE A 355 7.25 0.54 5.63
CA PHE A 355 7.88 0.98 6.88
C PHE A 355 8.63 -0.20 7.51
N TRP A 356 9.88 0.01 7.93
CA TRP A 356 10.67 -1.05 8.55
C TRP A 356 10.67 -0.93 10.08
N LYS A 357 11.26 0.15 10.60
CA LYS A 357 11.45 0.30 12.06
C LYS A 357 11.50 1.75 12.49
N MET A 358 11.33 1.91 13.78
CA MET A 358 11.50 3.16 14.51
C MET A 358 12.50 2.94 15.64
N GLU A 359 13.51 3.82 15.77
CA GLU A 359 14.56 3.76 16.77
C GLU A 359 14.65 5.08 17.54
N ILE A 360 15.11 5.02 18.82
CA ILE A 360 15.32 6.20 19.70
C ILE A 360 16.80 6.53 19.72
#